data_f1db6f6b883175debc1b922aa0d33de5
#
_entry.id   f1db6f6b883175debc1b922aa0d33de5
#
_cell.length_a   1.000
_cell.length_b   1.000
_cell.length_c   1.000
_cell.angle_alpha   90.00
_cell.angle_beta   90.00
_cell.angle_gamma   90.00
#
_symmetry.space_group_name_H-M   'P 1'
#
loop_
_entity.id
_entity.type
_entity.pdbx_description
1 polymer ?
#
loop_
_entity_poly.entity_id
_entity_poly.type
_entity_poly.pdbx_seq_one_letter_code
_entity_poly.pdbx_strand_id
1 'polypeptide(L)'
;LIVWATPRLAQRCGVAEVSALWLGAANPLLIMHLVAGIHNEALMLGLMLTGVEFALRGLDMANTPRPSPETWRLGPATIRASRRPELGASPRAGASRAVKPRPEWGPLAMLLAGSILITLSSQVKLPSLLAMGFVTTVLAYRWGGNLRALLLAAAVMASLTLAIMAILGWASGLGFGWINTLGTANVVRSWMSPPTLLALGTGHVGILLGLGDHTTAVLSLTRAIGVLIITVMVCWLLLAVLRGRLHPIGGLGVALAVTVLLFPVVQPWYLLWAIIPLAAWATRPGFRVAAILATLIVGIFGPTANGDRFALFQIVDATAASAIIVILLIALTYTRLPWRPLAAEQVVTAAESASKTPATRRPTAAPDAYADST
;
A
#
# COMPACT_ATOMS: atom_id res chain seq x y z
N LEU A 1 1.89 -13.78 -8.37
CA LEU A 1 2.23 -13.15 -7.10
C LEU A 1 1.32 -11.96 -6.79
N ILE A 2 1.18 -10.95 -7.67
CA ILE A 2 0.32 -9.76 -7.45
C ILE A 2 -1.11 -10.17 -7.11
N VAL A 3 -1.74 -11.02 -7.95
CA VAL A 3 -3.11 -11.53 -7.77
C VAL A 3 -3.27 -12.31 -6.46
N TRP A 4 -2.21 -12.97 -6.02
CA TRP A 4 -2.21 -13.72 -4.75
C TRP A 4 -2.06 -12.81 -3.53
N ALA A 5 -1.16 -11.81 -3.60
CA ALA A 5 -0.85 -10.94 -2.48
C ALA A 5 -1.90 -9.86 -2.22
N THR A 6 -2.41 -9.23 -3.30
CA THR A 6 -3.34 -8.09 -3.19
C THR A 6 -4.57 -8.37 -2.34
N PRO A 7 -5.32 -9.48 -2.51
CA PRO A 7 -6.50 -9.76 -1.68
C PRO A 7 -6.13 -10.01 -0.22
N ARG A 8 -4.98 -10.66 0.06
CA ARG A 8 -4.51 -10.91 1.43
C ARG A 8 -4.16 -9.62 2.15
N LEU A 9 -3.49 -8.71 1.47
CA LEU A 9 -3.20 -7.39 1.99
C LEU A 9 -4.48 -6.57 2.20
N ALA A 10 -5.47 -6.71 1.32
CA ALA A 10 -6.78 -6.06 1.45
C ALA A 10 -7.54 -6.57 2.69
N GLN A 11 -7.54 -7.88 2.95
CA GLN A 11 -8.12 -8.46 4.16
C GLN A 11 -7.54 -7.84 5.43
N ARG A 12 -6.21 -7.59 5.47
CA ARG A 12 -5.55 -6.94 6.60
C ARG A 12 -6.05 -5.52 6.84
N CYS A 13 -6.49 -4.85 5.79
CA CYS A 13 -6.98 -3.47 5.84
C CYS A 13 -8.51 -3.39 5.98
N GLY A 14 -9.22 -4.50 6.01
CA GLY A 14 -10.69 -4.54 6.02
C GLY A 14 -11.31 -4.07 4.70
N VAL A 15 -10.58 -4.21 3.59
CA VAL A 15 -11.05 -3.89 2.24
C VAL A 15 -11.52 -5.17 1.55
N ALA A 16 -12.63 -5.09 0.82
CA ALA A 16 -13.16 -6.22 0.05
C ALA A 16 -12.12 -6.69 -0.98
N GLU A 17 -11.79 -7.98 -0.95
CA GLU A 17 -10.76 -8.59 -1.80
C GLU A 17 -11.01 -8.37 -3.28
N VAL A 18 -12.26 -8.59 -3.71
CA VAL A 18 -12.68 -8.38 -5.10
C VAL A 18 -12.46 -6.93 -5.53
N SER A 19 -12.77 -5.97 -4.65
CA SER A 19 -12.57 -4.55 -4.92
C SER A 19 -11.10 -4.18 -5.07
N ALA A 20 -10.23 -4.78 -4.26
CA ALA A 20 -8.78 -4.58 -4.36
C ALA A 20 -8.20 -5.23 -5.61
N LEU A 21 -8.65 -6.45 -5.96
CA LEU A 21 -8.26 -7.15 -7.18
C LEU A 21 -8.69 -6.40 -8.43
N TRP A 22 -9.91 -5.87 -8.42
CA TRP A 22 -10.45 -5.14 -9.56
C TRP A 22 -9.63 -3.88 -9.87
N LEU A 23 -9.30 -3.11 -8.84
CA LEU A 23 -8.49 -1.90 -9.01
C LEU A 23 -7.01 -2.20 -9.24
N GLY A 24 -6.46 -3.21 -8.57
CA GLY A 24 -5.03 -3.53 -8.59
C GLY A 24 -4.64 -4.47 -9.72
N ALA A 25 -5.31 -5.63 -9.85
CA ALA A 25 -4.90 -6.71 -10.76
C ALA A 25 -5.65 -6.70 -12.09
N ALA A 26 -6.95 -6.37 -12.11
CA ALA A 26 -7.72 -6.21 -13.34
C ALA A 26 -7.56 -4.81 -13.97
N ASN A 27 -6.46 -4.14 -13.63
CA ASN A 27 -6.14 -2.80 -14.09
C ASN A 27 -5.63 -2.84 -15.54
N PRO A 28 -6.21 -2.02 -16.47
CA PRO A 28 -5.78 -2.01 -17.86
C PRO A 28 -4.29 -1.74 -18.04
N LEU A 29 -3.75 -0.82 -17.24
CA LEU A 29 -2.32 -0.47 -17.28
C LEU A 29 -1.44 -1.67 -16.88
N LEU A 30 -1.88 -2.49 -15.90
CA LEU A 30 -1.18 -3.71 -15.53
C LEU A 30 -1.18 -4.71 -16.69
N ILE A 31 -2.34 -4.94 -17.30
CA ILE A 31 -2.48 -5.91 -18.40
C ILE A 31 -1.64 -5.48 -19.59
N MET A 32 -1.68 -4.21 -19.99
CA MET A 32 -0.98 -3.71 -21.16
C MET A 32 0.54 -3.66 -20.95
N HIS A 33 1.01 -3.20 -19.79
CA HIS A 33 2.46 -3.01 -19.59
C HIS A 33 3.13 -4.18 -18.89
N LEU A 34 2.54 -4.70 -17.81
CA LEU A 34 3.19 -5.75 -17.03
C LEU A 34 3.01 -7.15 -17.65
N VAL A 35 1.88 -7.40 -18.31
CA VAL A 35 1.63 -8.69 -18.96
C VAL A 35 2.04 -8.64 -20.43
N ALA A 36 1.44 -7.78 -21.22
CA ALA A 36 1.73 -7.70 -22.66
C ALA A 36 3.12 -7.11 -22.96
N GLY A 37 3.53 -6.09 -22.19
CA GLY A 37 4.83 -5.42 -22.32
C GLY A 37 6.00 -6.13 -21.62
N ILE A 38 5.72 -7.14 -20.81
CA ILE A 38 6.73 -7.93 -20.06
C ILE A 38 7.69 -7.04 -19.25
N HIS A 39 7.18 -5.95 -18.66
CA HIS A 39 8.01 -5.07 -17.84
C HIS A 39 8.40 -5.74 -16.51
N ASN A 40 9.65 -5.52 -16.10
CA ASN A 40 10.23 -6.09 -14.88
C ASN A 40 9.51 -5.64 -13.60
N GLU A 41 8.68 -4.60 -13.65
CA GLU A 41 7.80 -4.19 -12.55
C GLU A 41 6.81 -5.28 -12.15
N ALA A 42 6.44 -6.17 -13.05
CA ALA A 42 5.61 -7.33 -12.71
C ALA A 42 6.29 -8.21 -11.66
N LEU A 43 7.58 -8.46 -11.85
CA LEU A 43 8.41 -9.23 -10.92
C LEU A 43 8.63 -8.43 -9.63
N MET A 44 9.04 -7.16 -9.76
CA MET A 44 9.27 -6.29 -8.61
C MET A 44 8.04 -6.22 -7.70
N LEU A 45 6.87 -5.85 -8.24
CA LEU A 45 5.64 -5.71 -7.46
C LEU A 45 5.17 -7.05 -6.89
N GLY A 46 5.29 -8.12 -7.67
CA GLY A 46 4.94 -9.47 -7.23
C GLY A 46 5.76 -9.90 -6.01
N LEU A 47 7.08 -9.71 -6.06
CA LEU A 47 8.00 -10.04 -4.97
C LEU A 47 7.77 -9.12 -3.76
N MET A 48 7.65 -7.80 -3.97
CA MET A 48 7.43 -6.82 -2.91
C MET A 48 6.16 -7.11 -2.13
N LEU A 49 5.02 -7.24 -2.81
CA LEU A 49 3.72 -7.44 -2.15
C LEU A 49 3.64 -8.79 -1.44
N THR A 50 4.16 -9.85 -2.07
CA THR A 50 4.24 -11.17 -1.44
C THR A 50 5.16 -11.16 -0.23
N GLY A 51 6.28 -10.46 -0.34
CA GLY A 51 7.22 -10.27 0.75
C GLY A 51 6.63 -9.51 1.93
N VAL A 52 5.88 -8.43 1.66
CA VAL A 52 5.14 -7.68 2.69
C VAL A 52 4.11 -8.57 3.39
N GLU A 53 3.33 -9.36 2.63
CA GLU A 53 2.35 -10.28 3.22
C GLU A 53 3.03 -11.32 4.12
N PHE A 54 4.13 -11.94 3.67
CA PHE A 54 4.86 -12.93 4.47
C PHE A 54 5.47 -12.31 5.72
N ALA A 55 6.11 -11.15 5.60
CA ALA A 55 6.69 -10.46 6.74
C ALA A 55 5.64 -10.08 7.78
N LEU A 56 4.54 -9.47 7.36
CA LEU A 56 3.44 -9.11 8.25
C LEU A 56 2.79 -10.36 8.88
N ARG A 57 2.64 -11.43 8.11
CA ARG A 57 2.12 -12.71 8.62
C ARG A 57 3.06 -13.32 9.66
N GLY A 58 4.37 -13.30 9.43
CA GLY A 58 5.36 -13.74 10.41
C GLY A 58 5.26 -12.94 11.70
N LEU A 59 5.16 -11.63 11.60
CA LEU A 59 4.96 -10.75 12.75
C LEU A 59 3.64 -11.03 13.48
N ASP A 60 2.55 -11.34 12.80
CA ASP A 60 1.26 -11.70 13.42
C ASP A 60 1.29 -13.05 14.14
N MET A 61 2.04 -14.00 13.62
CA MET A 61 2.18 -15.33 14.21
C MET A 61 3.04 -15.32 15.47
N ALA A 62 4.00 -14.39 15.58
CA ALA A 62 4.73 -14.19 16.82
C ALA A 62 3.76 -13.76 17.93
N ASN A 63 3.83 -14.42 19.11
CA ASN A 63 2.92 -14.17 20.26
C ASN A 63 3.08 -12.77 20.88
N THR A 64 3.12 -11.73 20.07
CA THR A 64 3.15 -10.33 20.49
C THR A 64 1.74 -9.74 20.43
N PRO A 65 1.35 -8.85 21.38
CA PRO A 65 0.04 -8.24 21.38
C PRO A 65 -0.25 -7.58 20.05
N ARG A 66 -1.29 -8.05 19.36
CA ARG A 66 -1.71 -7.53 18.07
C ARG A 66 -2.39 -6.19 18.28
N PRO A 67 -1.98 -5.10 17.62
CA PRO A 67 -2.80 -3.91 17.54
C PRO A 67 -4.13 -4.30 16.89
N SER A 68 -5.27 -3.99 17.53
CA SER A 68 -6.56 -4.26 16.91
C SER A 68 -6.70 -3.43 15.63
N PRO A 69 -7.45 -3.89 14.61
CA PRO A 69 -7.72 -3.10 13.42
C PRO A 69 -8.31 -1.71 13.73
N GLU A 70 -8.98 -1.58 14.87
CA GLU A 70 -9.51 -0.31 15.39
C GLU A 70 -8.42 0.65 15.86
N THR A 71 -7.29 0.14 16.39
CA THR A 71 -6.20 1.02 16.82
C THR A 71 -5.51 1.74 15.68
N TRP A 72 -5.55 1.21 14.47
CA TRP A 72 -5.03 1.87 13.26
C TRP A 72 -5.97 2.97 12.72
N ARG A 73 -7.26 2.96 13.13
CA ARG A 73 -8.28 3.93 12.72
C ARG A 73 -8.50 5.03 13.76
N LEU A 74 -8.20 4.73 15.02
CA LEU A 74 -8.46 5.63 16.14
C LEU A 74 -7.16 6.32 16.55
N GLY A 75 -7.17 7.64 16.64
CA GLY A 75 -6.05 8.41 17.16
C GLY A 75 -5.75 8.08 18.65
N PRO A 76 -4.60 8.55 19.19
CA PRO A 76 -4.13 8.18 20.53
C PRO A 76 -5.12 8.47 21.68
N ALA A 77 -6.10 9.34 21.50
CA ALA A 77 -7.09 9.67 22.52
C ALA A 77 -8.09 8.53 22.80
N THR A 78 -8.43 7.73 21.79
CA THR A 78 -9.41 6.64 21.90
C THR A 78 -8.80 5.37 22.51
N ILE A 79 -7.48 5.18 22.37
CA ILE A 79 -6.74 4.06 22.98
C ILE A 79 -6.73 4.16 24.51
N ARG A 80 -6.78 5.39 25.06
CA ARG A 80 -6.87 5.60 26.52
C ARG A 80 -8.22 5.25 27.11
N ALA A 81 -9.30 5.37 26.35
CA ALA A 81 -10.66 5.09 26.81
C ALA A 81 -10.98 3.58 26.87
N SER A 82 -10.37 2.77 25.98
CA SER A 82 -10.57 1.32 25.94
C SER A 82 -9.80 0.53 27.02
N ARG A 83 -8.95 1.20 27.80
CA ARG A 83 -8.21 0.58 28.93
C ARG A 83 -8.89 0.71 30.29
N ARG A 84 -10.15 1.18 30.37
CA ARG A 84 -10.90 1.05 31.62
C ARG A 84 -11.28 -0.42 31.81
N PRO A 85 -10.86 -1.08 32.91
CA PRO A 85 -11.35 -2.41 33.23
C PRO A 85 -12.84 -2.30 33.51
N GLU A 86 -13.68 -2.96 32.72
CA GLU A 86 -15.05 -3.24 33.13
C GLU A 86 -14.99 -4.25 34.30
N LEU A 87 -15.12 -3.72 35.52
CA LEU A 87 -15.38 -4.50 36.71
C LEU A 87 -16.82 -5.05 36.58
N GLY A 88 -16.94 -6.33 36.22
CA GLY A 88 -18.22 -7.02 36.32
C GLY A 88 -18.59 -8.07 35.30
N ALA A 89 -17.71 -8.55 34.43
CA ALA A 89 -18.01 -9.68 33.56
C ALA A 89 -17.50 -10.99 34.20
N SER A 90 -18.43 -11.79 34.73
CA SER A 90 -18.19 -13.17 35.17
C SER A 90 -17.60 -14.02 34.03
N PRO A 91 -16.53 -14.81 34.25
CA PRO A 91 -15.97 -15.67 33.21
C PRO A 91 -16.95 -16.81 32.92
N ARG A 92 -17.67 -16.73 31.81
CA ARG A 92 -18.30 -17.92 31.26
C ARG A 92 -17.19 -18.89 30.82
N ALA A 93 -17.09 -20.02 31.50
CA ALA A 93 -16.27 -21.15 31.14
C ALA A 93 -16.76 -21.74 29.81
N GLY A 94 -16.34 -21.09 28.69
CA GLY A 94 -16.43 -21.62 27.35
C GLY A 94 -15.17 -22.46 27.11
N ALA A 95 -15.36 -23.75 26.80
CA ALA A 95 -14.31 -24.73 26.55
C ALA A 95 -13.21 -24.14 25.65
N SER A 96 -12.06 -23.88 26.23
CA SER A 96 -10.83 -23.51 25.53
C SER A 96 -10.48 -24.66 24.59
N ARG A 97 -10.78 -24.54 23.30
CA ARG A 97 -10.20 -25.40 22.29
C ARG A 97 -8.69 -25.26 22.43
N ALA A 98 -8.03 -26.33 22.89
CA ALA A 98 -6.58 -26.39 22.97
C ALA A 98 -6.00 -26.03 21.59
N VAL A 99 -5.47 -24.82 21.48
CA VAL A 99 -4.76 -24.36 20.28
C VAL A 99 -3.48 -25.18 20.24
N LYS A 100 -3.35 -26.08 19.24
CA LYS A 100 -2.12 -26.82 18.99
C LYS A 100 -0.95 -25.84 18.99
N PRO A 101 0.13 -26.10 19.76
CA PRO A 101 1.31 -25.25 19.73
C PRO A 101 1.83 -25.20 18.30
N ARG A 102 1.87 -23.98 17.73
CA ARG A 102 2.46 -23.76 16.43
C ARG A 102 3.98 -23.86 16.54
N PRO A 103 4.67 -24.42 15.52
CA PRO A 103 6.11 -24.53 15.57
C PRO A 103 6.71 -23.13 15.75
N GLU A 104 7.61 -22.98 16.72
CA GLU A 104 8.25 -21.70 17.10
C GLU A 104 9.00 -21.03 15.94
N TRP A 105 9.46 -21.84 14.98
CA TRP A 105 10.17 -21.37 13.78
C TRP A 105 9.27 -20.76 12.69
N GLY A 106 7.98 -20.99 12.74
CA GLY A 106 7.04 -20.49 11.72
C GLY A 106 7.02 -18.96 11.58
N PRO A 107 6.96 -18.19 12.69
CA PRO A 107 6.98 -16.73 12.65
C PRO A 107 8.26 -16.16 12.06
N LEU A 108 9.42 -16.66 12.51
CA LEU A 108 10.73 -16.22 12.03
C LEU A 108 10.93 -16.59 10.55
N ALA A 109 10.59 -17.82 10.17
CA ALA A 109 10.71 -18.27 8.78
C ALA A 109 9.87 -17.40 7.83
N MET A 110 8.65 -17.01 8.23
CA MET A 110 7.81 -16.11 7.44
C MET A 110 8.40 -14.70 7.34
N LEU A 111 8.94 -14.17 8.45
CA LEU A 111 9.59 -12.85 8.42
C LEU A 111 10.84 -12.88 7.53
N LEU A 112 11.67 -13.92 7.64
CA LEU A 112 12.85 -14.10 6.79
C LEU A 112 12.47 -14.24 5.32
N ALA A 113 11.50 -15.10 4.99
CA ALA A 113 11.01 -15.26 3.62
C ALA A 113 10.48 -13.94 3.05
N GLY A 114 9.71 -13.19 3.84
CA GLY A 114 9.23 -11.87 3.46
C GLY A 114 10.37 -10.88 3.19
N SER A 115 11.39 -10.87 4.07
CA SER A 115 12.55 -10.00 3.93
C SER A 115 13.40 -10.36 2.69
N ILE A 116 13.57 -11.66 2.41
CA ILE A 116 14.25 -12.13 1.20
C ILE A 116 13.50 -11.66 -0.05
N LEU A 117 12.19 -11.84 -0.09
CA LEU A 117 11.39 -11.44 -1.26
C LEU A 117 11.41 -9.92 -1.48
N ILE A 118 11.33 -9.10 -0.41
CA ILE A 118 11.43 -7.63 -0.53
C ILE A 118 12.83 -7.24 -1.02
N THR A 119 13.88 -7.88 -0.49
CA THR A 119 15.25 -7.61 -0.93
C THR A 119 15.48 -8.02 -2.39
N LEU A 120 14.98 -9.18 -2.81
CA LEU A 120 14.99 -9.61 -4.23
C LEU A 120 14.23 -8.61 -5.11
N SER A 121 13.07 -8.12 -4.65
CA SER A 121 12.33 -7.07 -5.34
C SER A 121 13.18 -5.81 -5.54
N SER A 122 13.95 -5.41 -4.53
CA SER A 122 14.80 -4.23 -4.59
C SER A 122 15.99 -4.37 -5.55
N GLN A 123 16.43 -5.60 -5.84
CA GLN A 123 17.41 -5.87 -6.89
C GLN A 123 16.84 -5.69 -8.31
N VAL A 124 15.52 -5.83 -8.46
CA VAL A 124 14.86 -5.48 -9.72
C VAL A 124 14.70 -3.96 -9.84
N LYS A 125 14.19 -3.31 -8.78
CA LYS A 125 14.08 -1.84 -8.69
C LYS A 125 14.14 -1.34 -7.24
N LEU A 126 15.09 -0.48 -6.98
CA LEU A 126 15.40 0.02 -5.63
C LEU A 126 14.22 0.61 -4.85
N PRO A 127 13.25 1.34 -5.46
CA PRO A 127 12.12 1.90 -4.70
C PRO A 127 11.29 0.88 -3.93
N SER A 128 11.26 -0.39 -4.33
CA SER A 128 10.56 -1.43 -3.59
C SER A 128 11.18 -1.72 -2.21
N LEU A 129 12.43 -1.27 -1.97
CA LEU A 129 13.08 -1.36 -0.65
C LEU A 129 12.33 -0.54 0.42
N LEU A 130 11.52 0.45 0.04
CA LEU A 130 10.63 1.17 0.97
C LEU A 130 9.76 0.21 1.78
N ALA A 131 9.33 -0.91 1.18
CA ALA A 131 8.56 -1.93 1.87
C ALA A 131 9.29 -2.49 3.10
N MET A 132 10.62 -2.66 3.03
CA MET A 132 11.43 -3.08 4.17
C MET A 132 11.37 -2.05 5.31
N GLY A 133 11.40 -0.75 4.98
CA GLY A 133 11.25 0.31 5.98
C GLY A 133 9.91 0.21 6.73
N PHE A 134 8.80 -0.06 6.03
CA PHE A 134 7.49 -0.24 6.66
C PHE A 134 7.41 -1.52 7.49
N VAL A 135 7.98 -2.63 7.05
CA VAL A 135 8.10 -3.87 7.85
C VAL A 135 8.93 -3.61 9.12
N THR A 136 10.05 -2.90 8.99
CA THR A 136 10.91 -2.50 10.11
C THR A 136 10.17 -1.67 11.16
N THR A 137 9.34 -0.71 10.71
CA THR A 137 8.56 0.10 11.65
C THR A 137 7.47 -0.69 12.36
N VAL A 138 6.86 -1.68 11.70
CA VAL A 138 5.92 -2.62 12.36
C VAL A 138 6.64 -3.47 13.40
N LEU A 139 7.84 -3.97 13.08
CA LEU A 139 8.67 -4.72 14.03
C LEU A 139 9.05 -3.85 15.24
N ALA A 140 9.51 -2.62 14.99
CA ALA A 140 9.84 -1.65 16.04
C ALA A 140 8.63 -1.30 16.93
N TYR A 141 7.46 -1.12 16.32
CA TYR A 141 6.22 -0.88 17.06
C TYR A 141 5.90 -2.03 18.02
N ARG A 142 6.11 -3.28 17.59
CA ARG A 142 5.92 -4.46 18.42
C ARG A 142 6.94 -4.59 19.54
N TRP A 143 8.15 -4.10 19.34
CA TRP A 143 9.21 -4.07 20.36
C TRP A 143 9.09 -2.89 21.34
N GLY A 144 7.96 -2.17 21.31
CA GLY A 144 7.65 -1.10 22.27
C GLY A 144 7.48 0.28 21.66
N GLY A 145 7.68 0.46 20.35
CA GLY A 145 7.37 1.69 19.61
C GLY A 145 8.22 2.92 20.00
N ASN A 146 9.33 2.72 20.68
CA ASN A 146 10.26 3.77 21.09
C ASN A 146 11.47 3.86 20.14
N LEU A 147 12.29 4.90 20.31
CA LEU A 147 13.45 5.13 19.47
C LEU A 147 14.47 3.98 19.53
N ARG A 148 14.68 3.38 20.70
CA ARG A 148 15.61 2.23 20.85
C ARG A 148 15.11 1.02 20.07
N ALA A 149 13.82 0.71 20.15
CA ALA A 149 13.21 -0.35 19.38
C ALA A 149 13.31 -0.09 17.88
N LEU A 150 13.12 1.16 17.45
CA LEU A 150 13.28 1.55 16.04
C LEU A 150 14.73 1.34 15.57
N LEU A 151 15.70 1.83 16.32
CA LEU A 151 17.12 1.71 15.95
C LEU A 151 17.55 0.23 15.93
N LEU A 152 17.11 -0.58 16.90
CA LEU A 152 17.42 -1.99 16.93
C LEU A 152 16.77 -2.73 15.76
N ALA A 153 15.46 -2.50 15.50
CA ALA A 153 14.78 -3.10 14.37
C ALA A 153 15.42 -2.68 13.03
N ALA A 154 15.77 -1.41 12.90
CA ALA A 154 16.47 -0.90 11.73
C ALA A 154 17.84 -1.57 11.54
N ALA A 155 18.63 -1.70 12.60
CA ALA A 155 19.93 -2.39 12.54
C ALA A 155 19.78 -3.87 12.12
N VAL A 156 18.84 -4.60 12.73
CA VAL A 156 18.58 -6.00 12.40
C VAL A 156 18.11 -6.16 10.95
N MET A 157 17.11 -5.38 10.53
CA MET A 157 16.56 -5.50 9.18
C MET A 157 17.54 -4.99 8.10
N ALA A 158 18.30 -3.94 8.38
CA ALA A 158 19.36 -3.47 7.48
C ALA A 158 20.48 -4.51 7.35
N SER A 159 20.97 -5.08 8.44
CA SER A 159 21.98 -6.15 8.40
C SER A 159 21.49 -7.37 7.62
N LEU A 160 20.25 -7.77 7.82
CA LEU A 160 19.64 -8.86 7.07
C LEU A 160 19.56 -8.53 5.56
N THR A 161 19.09 -7.33 5.21
CA THR A 161 19.01 -6.87 3.83
C THR A 161 20.39 -6.84 3.17
N LEU A 162 21.39 -6.28 3.83
CA LEU A 162 22.76 -6.22 3.32
C LEU A 162 23.37 -7.60 3.16
N ALA A 163 23.12 -8.53 4.11
CA ALA A 163 23.58 -9.90 4.00
C ALA A 163 22.96 -10.61 2.77
N ILE A 164 21.65 -10.45 2.55
CA ILE A 164 20.96 -11.02 1.38
C ILE A 164 21.53 -10.41 0.09
N MET A 165 21.71 -9.08 0.04
CA MET A 165 22.30 -8.41 -1.12
C MET A 165 23.73 -8.90 -1.39
N ALA A 166 24.55 -9.07 -0.36
CA ALA A 166 25.91 -9.57 -0.47
C ALA A 166 25.94 -11.01 -1.01
N ILE A 167 25.09 -11.89 -0.47
CA ILE A 167 24.96 -13.28 -0.96
C ILE A 167 24.53 -13.30 -2.42
N LEU A 168 23.55 -12.50 -2.81
CA LEU A 168 23.07 -12.42 -4.19
C LEU A 168 24.14 -11.87 -5.13
N GLY A 169 24.83 -10.79 -4.74
CA GLY A 169 25.91 -10.21 -5.53
C GLY A 169 27.06 -11.18 -5.73
N TRP A 170 27.43 -11.92 -4.68
CA TRP A 170 28.46 -12.97 -4.78
C TRP A 170 28.00 -14.15 -5.62
N ALA A 171 26.80 -14.69 -5.36
CA ALA A 171 26.30 -15.88 -6.06
C ALA A 171 26.03 -15.63 -7.55
N SER A 172 25.64 -14.41 -7.91
CA SER A 172 25.40 -14.02 -9.31
C SER A 172 26.68 -13.62 -10.06
N GLY A 173 27.79 -13.41 -9.37
CA GLY A 173 29.02 -12.87 -9.93
C GLY A 173 28.95 -11.38 -10.32
N LEU A 174 27.81 -10.70 -10.10
CA LEU A 174 27.60 -9.28 -10.47
C LEU A 174 28.13 -8.30 -9.41
N GLY A 175 28.38 -8.78 -8.19
CA GLY A 175 28.84 -7.94 -7.09
C GLY A 175 27.88 -6.80 -6.78
N PHE A 176 28.45 -5.63 -6.50
CA PHE A 176 27.71 -4.38 -6.22
C PHE A 176 27.75 -3.38 -7.38
N GLY A 177 28.01 -3.84 -8.62
CA GLY A 177 28.15 -2.96 -9.79
C GLY A 177 26.91 -2.09 -10.06
N TRP A 178 25.72 -2.51 -9.63
CA TRP A 178 24.49 -1.75 -9.76
C TRP A 178 24.53 -0.39 -9.05
N ILE A 179 25.37 -0.20 -8.02
CA ILE A 179 25.53 1.09 -7.32
C ILE A 179 25.97 2.18 -8.30
N ASN A 180 26.85 1.84 -9.26
CA ASN A 180 27.34 2.78 -10.27
C ASN A 180 26.25 3.19 -11.26
N THR A 181 25.16 2.42 -11.38
CA THR A 181 24.05 2.71 -12.29
C THR A 181 22.99 3.61 -11.68
N LEU A 182 23.03 3.89 -10.35
CA LEU A 182 22.04 4.74 -9.67
C LEU A 182 22.01 6.16 -10.24
N GLY A 183 23.14 6.67 -10.73
CA GLY A 183 23.23 7.98 -11.37
C GLY A 183 22.53 8.08 -12.72
N THR A 184 22.26 6.97 -13.40
CA THR A 184 21.65 6.94 -14.75
C THR A 184 20.28 7.60 -14.77
N ALA A 185 19.50 7.49 -13.70
CA ALA A 185 18.19 8.13 -13.58
C ALA A 185 18.25 9.66 -13.70
N ASN A 186 19.41 10.27 -13.39
CA ASN A 186 19.59 11.72 -13.49
C ASN A 186 19.80 12.22 -14.92
N VAL A 187 20.18 11.34 -15.84
CA VAL A 187 20.43 11.69 -17.24
C VAL A 187 19.12 11.68 -18.05
N VAL A 188 18.15 10.85 -17.64
CA VAL A 188 16.88 10.72 -18.34
C VAL A 188 15.96 11.90 -18.06
N ARG A 189 15.41 12.50 -19.09
CA ARG A 189 14.41 13.56 -19.02
C ARG A 189 13.03 12.97 -19.35
N SER A 190 12.26 12.62 -18.29
CA SER A 190 10.91 12.11 -18.45
C SER A 190 9.89 13.25 -18.36
N TRP A 191 9.15 13.51 -19.41
CA TRP A 191 8.10 14.53 -19.42
C TRP A 191 6.92 14.21 -18.47
N MET A 192 6.74 12.94 -18.06
CA MET A 192 5.73 12.57 -17.06
C MET A 192 6.14 12.96 -15.63
N SER A 193 7.41 13.30 -15.41
CA SER A 193 7.89 13.77 -14.11
C SER A 193 7.55 15.24 -13.89
N PRO A 194 6.74 15.62 -12.88
CA PRO A 194 6.43 17.02 -12.58
C PRO A 194 7.67 17.90 -12.41
N PRO A 195 8.75 17.47 -11.71
CA PRO A 195 10.00 18.21 -11.68
C PRO A 195 10.61 18.49 -13.07
N THR A 196 10.52 17.53 -13.97
CA THR A 196 11.04 17.66 -15.34
C THR A 196 10.14 18.58 -16.18
N LEU A 197 8.82 18.46 -16.07
CA LEU A 197 7.87 19.33 -16.75
C LEU A 197 8.07 20.81 -16.35
N LEU A 198 8.24 21.07 -15.05
CA LEU A 198 8.48 22.41 -14.54
C LEU A 198 9.79 23.00 -15.12
N ALA A 199 10.84 22.20 -15.16
CA ALA A 199 12.12 22.63 -15.72
C ALA A 199 12.04 22.89 -17.23
N LEU A 200 11.39 22.03 -17.99
CA LEU A 200 11.20 22.21 -19.43
C LEU A 200 10.33 23.42 -19.73
N GLY A 201 9.23 23.60 -18.98
CA GLY A 201 8.34 24.75 -19.14
C GLY A 201 9.02 26.07 -18.83
N THR A 202 9.75 26.16 -17.73
CA THR A 202 10.47 27.40 -17.35
C THR A 202 11.63 27.70 -18.31
N GLY A 203 12.34 26.67 -18.80
CA GLY A 203 13.39 26.86 -19.80
C GLY A 203 12.82 27.38 -21.13
N HIS A 204 11.69 26.83 -21.57
CA HIS A 204 11.03 27.30 -22.79
C HIS A 204 10.54 28.75 -22.67
N VAL A 205 9.92 29.09 -21.55
CA VAL A 205 9.51 30.48 -21.27
C VAL A 205 10.72 31.40 -21.20
N GLY A 206 11.83 30.98 -20.61
CA GLY A 206 13.08 31.72 -20.57
C GLY A 206 13.60 32.07 -21.98
N ILE A 207 13.60 31.10 -22.88
CA ILE A 207 13.96 31.31 -24.30
C ILE A 207 13.03 32.35 -24.97
N LEU A 208 11.71 32.18 -24.78
CA LEU A 208 10.72 33.09 -25.39
C LEU A 208 10.86 34.53 -24.89
N LEU A 209 11.27 34.74 -23.65
CA LEU A 209 11.49 36.04 -23.04
C LEU A 209 12.90 36.60 -23.28
N GLY A 210 13.76 35.92 -24.01
CA GLY A 210 15.16 36.33 -24.26
C GLY A 210 16.08 36.20 -23.04
N LEU A 211 15.65 35.48 -22.01
CA LEU A 211 16.40 35.25 -20.78
C LEU A 211 17.37 34.06 -20.85
N GLY A 212 17.33 33.29 -21.95
CA GLY A 212 18.14 32.09 -22.15
C GLY A 212 17.48 30.80 -21.66
N ASP A 213 18.14 29.65 -21.90
CA ASP A 213 17.68 28.35 -21.47
C ASP A 213 18.15 28.01 -20.04
N HIS A 214 17.23 28.04 -19.12
CA HIS A 214 17.46 27.69 -17.71
C HIS A 214 17.04 26.27 -17.35
N THR A 215 16.65 25.44 -18.33
CA THR A 215 16.13 24.08 -18.12
C THR A 215 17.00 23.25 -17.20
N THR A 216 18.33 23.22 -17.40
CA THR A 216 19.25 22.38 -16.63
C THR A 216 19.37 22.84 -15.16
N ALA A 217 19.43 24.14 -14.94
CA ALA A 217 19.52 24.73 -13.59
C ALA A 217 18.23 24.46 -12.80
N VAL A 218 17.07 24.72 -13.43
CA VAL A 218 15.76 24.45 -12.78
C VAL A 218 15.54 22.96 -12.58
N LEU A 219 15.98 22.09 -13.50
CA LEU A 219 15.86 20.65 -13.36
C LEU A 219 16.66 20.12 -12.17
N SER A 220 17.90 20.60 -11.97
CA SER A 220 18.69 20.19 -10.81
C SER A 220 18.06 20.62 -9.49
N LEU A 221 17.53 21.85 -9.44
CA LEU A 221 16.84 22.38 -8.26
C LEU A 221 15.55 21.61 -7.95
N THR A 222 14.70 21.41 -8.95
CA THR A 222 13.40 20.74 -8.78
C THR A 222 13.58 19.27 -8.39
N ARG A 223 14.61 18.58 -8.89
CA ARG A 223 14.97 17.23 -8.50
C ARG A 223 15.46 17.18 -7.04
N ALA A 224 16.32 18.12 -6.64
CA ALA A 224 16.78 18.19 -5.25
C ALA A 224 15.61 18.44 -4.28
N ILE A 225 14.72 19.36 -4.61
CA ILE A 225 13.49 19.61 -3.84
C ILE A 225 12.61 18.36 -3.82
N GLY A 226 12.46 17.67 -4.95
CA GLY A 226 11.69 16.43 -5.04
C GLY A 226 12.22 15.34 -4.11
N VAL A 227 13.55 15.13 -4.09
CA VAL A 227 14.19 14.18 -3.17
C VAL A 227 13.97 14.57 -1.71
N LEU A 228 14.08 15.86 -1.38
CA LEU A 228 13.83 16.35 -0.02
C LEU A 228 12.37 16.07 0.40
N ILE A 229 11.40 16.38 -0.46
CA ILE A 229 9.98 16.12 -0.18
C ILE A 229 9.73 14.62 -0.01
N ILE A 230 10.27 13.76 -0.87
CA ILE A 230 10.17 12.30 -0.74
C ILE A 230 10.72 11.88 0.62
N THR A 231 11.92 12.33 0.97
CA THR A 231 12.58 11.94 2.24
C THR A 231 11.76 12.34 3.45
N VAL A 232 11.34 13.62 3.52
CA VAL A 232 10.51 14.13 4.63
C VAL A 232 9.20 13.36 4.73
N MET A 233 8.53 13.14 3.58
CA MET A 233 7.24 12.45 3.55
C MET A 233 7.38 10.99 3.95
N VAL A 234 8.39 10.27 3.45
CA VAL A 234 8.66 8.87 3.83
C VAL A 234 8.97 8.77 5.32
N CYS A 235 9.84 9.63 5.85
CA CYS A 235 10.13 9.66 7.29
C CYS A 235 8.86 9.92 8.12
N TRP A 236 8.02 10.86 7.70
CA TRP A 236 6.75 11.15 8.38
C TRP A 236 5.80 9.94 8.35
N LEU A 237 5.66 9.26 7.20
CA LEU A 237 4.84 8.07 7.05
C LEU A 237 5.35 6.90 7.91
N LEU A 238 6.66 6.67 7.94
CA LEU A 238 7.28 5.66 8.80
C LEU A 238 7.02 5.95 10.28
N LEU A 239 7.15 7.22 10.70
CA LEU A 239 6.83 7.64 12.06
C LEU A 239 5.34 7.52 12.37
N ALA A 240 4.45 7.77 11.40
CA ALA A 240 3.01 7.58 11.58
C ALA A 240 2.67 6.09 11.78
N VAL A 241 3.33 5.18 11.06
CA VAL A 241 3.20 3.74 11.26
C VAL A 241 3.78 3.32 12.62
N LEU A 242 4.98 3.81 12.99
CA LEU A 242 5.60 3.54 14.29
C LEU A 242 4.71 3.96 15.46
N ARG A 243 3.95 5.04 15.30
CA ARG A 243 3.01 5.55 16.32
C ARG A 243 1.64 4.88 16.26
N GLY A 244 1.42 3.89 15.39
CA GLY A 244 0.13 3.22 15.20
C GLY A 244 -0.97 4.11 14.61
N ARG A 245 -0.62 5.23 13.98
CA ARG A 245 -1.57 6.18 13.37
C ARG A 245 -1.94 5.85 11.94
N LEU A 246 -1.09 5.06 11.27
CA LEU A 246 -1.25 4.71 9.86
C LEU A 246 -0.99 3.23 9.66
N HIS A 247 -1.81 2.59 8.84
CA HIS A 247 -1.59 1.19 8.45
C HIS A 247 -0.35 1.07 7.54
N PRO A 248 0.56 0.09 7.75
CA PRO A 248 1.81 -0.01 6.98
C PRO A 248 1.59 -0.13 5.47
N ILE A 249 0.54 -0.83 5.02
CA ILE A 249 0.20 -0.97 3.60
C ILE A 249 -0.21 0.38 3.01
N GLY A 250 -1.02 1.16 3.73
CA GLY A 250 -1.40 2.52 3.32
C GLY A 250 -0.20 3.45 3.28
N GLY A 251 0.66 3.38 4.31
CA GLY A 251 1.91 4.14 4.36
C GLY A 251 2.84 3.83 3.18
N LEU A 252 3.03 2.55 2.88
CA LEU A 252 3.82 2.10 1.72
C LEU A 252 3.24 2.62 0.40
N GLY A 253 1.92 2.49 0.21
CA GLY A 253 1.27 2.95 -1.01
C GLY A 253 1.40 4.46 -1.22
N VAL A 254 1.23 5.27 -0.16
CA VAL A 254 1.42 6.72 -0.22
C VAL A 254 2.89 7.09 -0.44
N ALA A 255 3.83 6.40 0.23
CA ALA A 255 5.26 6.61 0.04
C ALA A 255 5.68 6.36 -1.42
N LEU A 256 5.20 5.25 -2.01
CA LEU A 256 5.44 4.94 -3.42
C LEU A 256 4.77 5.96 -4.36
N ALA A 257 3.56 6.45 -4.04
CA ALA A 257 2.89 7.50 -4.81
C ALA A 257 3.72 8.78 -4.87
N VAL A 258 4.18 9.27 -3.71
CA VAL A 258 5.03 10.48 -3.63
C VAL A 258 6.35 10.25 -4.35
N THR A 259 6.94 9.06 -4.21
CA THR A 259 8.17 8.70 -4.90
C THR A 259 7.97 8.75 -6.42
N VAL A 260 6.93 8.12 -6.95
CA VAL A 260 6.63 8.10 -8.39
C VAL A 260 6.40 9.52 -8.91
N LEU A 261 5.62 10.33 -8.21
CA LEU A 261 5.30 11.69 -8.66
C LEU A 261 6.51 12.62 -8.71
N LEU A 262 7.47 12.45 -7.80
CA LEU A 262 8.62 13.35 -7.67
C LEU A 262 9.93 12.72 -8.18
N PHE A 263 9.89 11.48 -8.68
CA PHE A 263 11.07 10.80 -9.20
C PHE A 263 11.54 11.44 -10.51
N PRO A 264 12.86 11.50 -10.76
CA PRO A 264 13.41 12.08 -11.99
C PRO A 264 12.91 11.42 -13.27
N VAL A 265 12.71 10.11 -13.22
CA VAL A 265 12.21 9.29 -14.33
C VAL A 265 10.86 8.70 -13.95
N VAL A 266 9.83 9.08 -14.65
CA VAL A 266 8.48 8.52 -14.48
C VAL A 266 8.05 7.86 -15.77
N GLN A 267 7.67 6.61 -15.68
CA GLN A 267 7.06 5.85 -16.76
C GLN A 267 5.59 5.60 -16.44
N PRO A 268 4.73 5.45 -17.46
CA PRO A 268 3.29 5.26 -17.26
C PRO A 268 2.95 4.15 -16.24
N TRP A 269 3.61 3.03 -16.36
CA TRP A 269 3.39 1.86 -15.52
C TRP A 269 3.90 1.99 -14.07
N TYR A 270 4.71 3.04 -13.76
CA TYR A 270 5.13 3.30 -12.37
C TYR A 270 3.95 3.69 -11.47
N LEU A 271 2.84 4.18 -12.03
CA LEU A 271 1.62 4.42 -11.27
C LEU A 271 1.14 3.16 -10.54
N LEU A 272 1.40 1.97 -11.08
CA LEU A 272 1.03 0.70 -10.45
C LEU A 272 1.77 0.44 -9.14
N TRP A 273 2.96 1.04 -8.93
CA TRP A 273 3.70 0.90 -7.67
C TRP A 273 2.88 1.43 -6.50
N ALA A 274 2.15 2.51 -6.71
CA ALA A 274 1.29 3.12 -5.73
C ALA A 274 -0.13 2.54 -5.73
N ILE A 275 -0.71 2.36 -6.93
CA ILE A 275 -2.11 2.00 -7.07
C ILE A 275 -2.39 0.62 -6.48
N ILE A 276 -1.51 -0.37 -6.67
CA ILE A 276 -1.77 -1.73 -6.19
C ILE A 276 -1.79 -1.81 -4.66
N PRO A 277 -0.78 -1.33 -3.90
CA PRO A 277 -0.87 -1.32 -2.45
C PRO A 277 -2.00 -0.40 -1.92
N LEU A 278 -2.28 0.73 -2.59
CA LEU A 278 -3.39 1.59 -2.21
C LEU A 278 -4.76 0.96 -2.52
N ALA A 279 -4.88 0.14 -3.55
CA ALA A 279 -6.10 -0.63 -3.83
C ALA A 279 -6.45 -1.59 -2.68
N ALA A 280 -5.44 -2.11 -1.99
CA ALA A 280 -5.61 -2.96 -0.82
C ALA A 280 -5.95 -2.18 0.47
N TRP A 281 -5.78 -0.85 0.50
CA TRP A 281 -5.97 -0.05 1.70
C TRP A 281 -7.02 1.05 1.58
N ALA A 282 -7.03 1.79 0.46
CA ALA A 282 -7.87 2.98 0.31
C ALA A 282 -9.32 2.60 0.01
N THR A 283 -10.24 3.11 0.84
CA THR A 283 -11.69 2.88 0.70
C THR A 283 -12.43 4.08 0.13
N ARG A 284 -11.78 5.26 0.05
CA ARG A 284 -12.43 6.49 -0.42
C ARG A 284 -12.81 6.37 -1.90
N PRO A 285 -14.09 6.57 -2.26
CA PRO A 285 -14.57 6.46 -3.65
C PRO A 285 -13.79 7.39 -4.60
N GLY A 286 -13.52 8.63 -4.19
CA GLY A 286 -12.77 9.59 -5.00
C GLY A 286 -11.38 9.09 -5.40
N PHE A 287 -10.64 8.47 -4.47
CA PHE A 287 -9.36 7.86 -4.80
C PHE A 287 -9.51 6.73 -5.80
N ARG A 288 -10.49 5.83 -5.62
CA ARG A 288 -10.69 4.68 -6.50
C ARG A 288 -11.05 5.11 -7.91
N VAL A 289 -11.95 6.08 -8.03
CA VAL A 289 -12.33 6.65 -9.32
C VAL A 289 -11.13 7.33 -9.98
N ALA A 290 -10.36 8.15 -9.22
CA ALA A 290 -9.16 8.78 -9.72
C ALA A 290 -8.13 7.76 -10.24
N ALA A 291 -7.90 6.69 -9.49
CA ALA A 291 -6.97 5.65 -9.89
C ALA A 291 -7.42 4.89 -11.14
N ILE A 292 -8.72 4.55 -11.25
CA ILE A 292 -9.28 3.91 -12.45
C ILE A 292 -9.07 4.81 -13.66
N LEU A 293 -9.42 6.08 -13.54
CA LEU A 293 -9.35 6.99 -14.66
C LEU A 293 -7.91 7.30 -15.06
N ALA A 294 -7.03 7.53 -14.10
CA ALA A 294 -5.61 7.71 -14.39
C ALA A 294 -5.02 6.49 -15.13
N THR A 295 -5.37 5.29 -14.73
CA THR A 295 -4.87 4.07 -15.38
C THR A 295 -5.49 3.82 -16.75
N LEU A 296 -6.76 4.21 -16.96
CA LEU A 296 -7.41 4.14 -18.26
C LEU A 296 -6.77 5.11 -19.24
N ILE A 297 -6.58 6.37 -18.82
CA ILE A 297 -5.98 7.42 -19.68
C ILE A 297 -4.57 7.00 -20.07
N VAL A 298 -3.77 6.70 -19.06
CA VAL A 298 -2.37 6.34 -19.30
C VAL A 298 -2.26 5.03 -20.08
N GLY A 299 -3.21 4.09 -19.91
CA GLY A 299 -3.28 2.86 -20.68
C GLY A 299 -3.71 3.04 -22.13
N ILE A 300 -4.60 3.99 -22.41
CA ILE A 300 -5.11 4.23 -23.78
C ILE A 300 -4.22 5.18 -24.56
N PHE A 301 -3.79 6.27 -23.92
CA PHE A 301 -3.05 7.36 -24.57
C PHE A 301 -1.54 7.33 -24.26
N GLY A 302 -1.11 6.45 -23.36
CA GLY A 302 0.29 6.26 -23.03
C GLY A 302 1.08 5.61 -24.18
N PRO A 303 2.42 5.60 -24.11
CA PRO A 303 3.23 4.89 -25.07
C PRO A 303 2.85 3.42 -25.09
N THR A 304 2.91 2.82 -26.28
CA THR A 304 2.79 1.36 -26.40
C THR A 304 3.84 0.67 -25.52
N ALA A 305 3.56 -0.55 -25.11
CA ALA A 305 4.43 -1.30 -24.19
C ALA A 305 5.91 -1.35 -24.60
N ASN A 306 6.18 -1.22 -25.89
CA ASN A 306 7.52 -1.21 -26.49
C ASN A 306 7.91 0.14 -27.11
N GLY A 307 7.15 1.21 -26.87
CA GLY A 307 7.41 2.54 -27.41
C GLY A 307 8.14 3.44 -26.42
N ASP A 308 9.32 3.91 -26.79
CA ASP A 308 10.14 4.76 -25.92
C ASP A 308 9.77 6.24 -25.96
N ARG A 309 8.93 6.66 -26.92
CA ARG A 309 8.64 8.09 -27.17
C ARG A 309 7.15 8.31 -27.45
N PHE A 310 6.58 9.31 -26.77
CA PHE A 310 5.31 9.87 -27.17
C PHE A 310 5.49 10.77 -28.38
N ALA A 311 4.64 10.65 -29.38
CA ALA A 311 4.50 11.68 -30.37
C ALA A 311 3.92 12.97 -29.75
N LEU A 312 4.28 14.14 -30.24
CA LEU A 312 3.83 15.43 -29.68
C LEU A 312 2.30 15.53 -29.59
N PHE A 313 1.57 15.00 -30.55
CA PHE A 313 0.10 14.97 -30.54
C PHE A 313 -0.45 14.11 -29.39
N GLN A 314 0.20 13.00 -29.07
CA GLN A 314 -0.21 12.14 -27.94
C GLN A 314 -0.07 12.84 -26.59
N ILE A 315 0.89 13.74 -26.42
CA ILE A 315 1.04 14.55 -25.21
C ILE A 315 -0.13 15.52 -25.07
N VAL A 316 -0.53 16.17 -26.14
CA VAL A 316 -1.69 17.09 -26.16
C VAL A 316 -2.98 16.33 -25.88
N ASP A 317 -3.20 15.20 -26.55
CA ASP A 317 -4.37 14.36 -26.36
C ASP A 317 -4.45 13.78 -24.96
N ALA A 318 -3.33 13.28 -24.40
CA ALA A 318 -3.25 12.77 -23.05
C ALA A 318 -3.51 13.88 -22.01
N THR A 319 -3.03 15.09 -22.27
CA THR A 319 -3.27 16.25 -21.38
C THR A 319 -4.74 16.66 -21.43
N ALA A 320 -5.34 16.74 -22.61
CA ALA A 320 -6.75 17.04 -22.78
C ALA A 320 -7.65 15.98 -22.16
N ALA A 321 -7.36 14.69 -22.41
CA ALA A 321 -8.07 13.58 -21.80
C ALA A 321 -7.95 13.61 -20.27
N SER A 322 -6.77 13.90 -19.73
CA SER A 322 -6.54 14.02 -18.29
C SER A 322 -7.36 15.18 -17.69
N ALA A 323 -7.40 16.32 -18.36
CA ALA A 323 -8.20 17.46 -17.93
C ALA A 323 -9.71 17.14 -17.94
N ILE A 324 -10.22 16.52 -19.01
CA ILE A 324 -11.62 16.09 -19.11
C ILE A 324 -11.95 15.13 -17.96
N ILE A 325 -11.07 14.21 -17.64
CA ILE A 325 -11.32 13.22 -16.60
C ILE A 325 -11.23 13.83 -15.21
N VAL A 326 -10.32 14.76 -14.96
CA VAL A 326 -10.32 15.52 -13.70
C VAL A 326 -11.64 16.27 -13.54
N ILE A 327 -12.17 16.89 -14.59
CA ILE A 327 -13.48 17.56 -14.58
C ILE A 327 -14.61 16.56 -14.30
N LEU A 328 -14.61 15.40 -14.97
CA LEU A 328 -15.58 14.33 -14.73
C LEU A 328 -15.46 13.76 -13.31
N LEU A 329 -14.25 13.63 -12.79
CA LEU A 329 -14.02 13.22 -11.40
C LEU A 329 -14.61 14.19 -10.42
N ILE A 330 -14.35 15.49 -10.61
CA ILE A 330 -14.93 16.54 -9.77
C ILE A 330 -16.45 16.46 -9.84
N ALA A 331 -17.03 16.34 -11.03
CA ALA A 331 -18.48 16.20 -11.22
C ALA A 331 -19.04 14.94 -10.54
N LEU A 332 -18.34 13.80 -10.67
CA LEU A 332 -18.75 12.52 -10.07
C LEU A 332 -18.57 12.46 -8.55
N THR A 333 -17.69 13.28 -7.95
CA THR A 333 -17.58 13.38 -6.49
C THR A 333 -18.84 13.96 -5.84
N TYR A 334 -19.62 14.74 -6.60
CA TYR A 334 -20.91 15.26 -6.15
C TYR A 334 -22.08 14.28 -6.41
N THR A 335 -21.89 13.20 -7.17
CA THR A 335 -22.91 12.19 -7.42
C THR A 335 -22.73 11.00 -6.47
N ARG A 336 -23.84 10.39 -6.03
CA ARG A 336 -23.80 9.15 -5.24
C ARG A 336 -23.44 7.98 -6.17
N LEU A 337 -22.17 7.60 -6.18
CA LEU A 337 -21.71 6.46 -6.96
C LEU A 337 -22.13 5.13 -6.32
N PRO A 338 -22.49 4.09 -7.13
CA PRO A 338 -23.14 2.85 -6.65
C PRO A 338 -22.22 1.92 -5.85
N TRP A 339 -20.94 2.18 -5.72
CA TRP A 339 -20.00 1.34 -4.94
C TRP A 339 -19.70 1.89 -3.54
N ARG A 340 -20.74 2.25 -2.79
CA ARG A 340 -20.57 2.33 -1.34
C ARG A 340 -20.04 0.99 -0.84
N PRO A 341 -19.08 0.98 0.12
CA PRO A 341 -18.57 -0.27 0.64
C PRO A 341 -19.74 -1.07 1.20
N LEU A 342 -20.07 -2.18 0.55
CA LEU A 342 -21.12 -3.13 0.93
C LEU A 342 -20.99 -3.57 2.39
N ALA A 343 -19.78 -3.51 2.96
CA ALA A 343 -19.54 -3.85 4.36
C ALA A 343 -20.22 -2.92 5.38
N ALA A 344 -20.36 -1.63 5.09
CA ALA A 344 -21.03 -0.71 6.04
C ALA A 344 -22.56 -0.85 5.97
N GLU A 345 -23.10 -1.14 4.80
CA GLU A 345 -24.53 -1.32 4.58
C GLU A 345 -25.01 -2.70 5.06
N GLN A 346 -24.19 -3.74 4.89
CA GLN A 346 -24.46 -5.07 5.40
C GLN A 346 -24.41 -5.17 6.93
N VAL A 347 -23.51 -4.42 7.57
CA VAL A 347 -23.46 -4.36 9.04
C VAL A 347 -24.67 -3.59 9.60
N VAL A 348 -25.10 -2.52 8.94
CA VAL A 348 -26.29 -1.76 9.36
C VAL A 348 -27.56 -2.57 9.12
N THR A 349 -27.73 -3.21 7.96
CA THR A 349 -28.88 -4.06 7.66
C THR A 349 -28.90 -5.34 8.51
N ALA A 350 -27.78 -5.96 8.81
CA ALA A 350 -27.68 -7.10 9.72
C ALA A 350 -28.01 -6.70 11.16
N ALA A 351 -27.59 -5.54 11.63
CA ALA A 351 -27.93 -5.01 12.94
C ALA A 351 -29.41 -4.63 13.04
N GLU A 352 -29.99 -4.03 12.00
CA GLU A 352 -31.42 -3.72 11.93
C GLU A 352 -32.31 -4.96 11.82
N SER A 353 -31.90 -5.98 11.08
CA SER A 353 -32.63 -7.25 10.99
C SER A 353 -32.54 -8.05 12.29
N ALA A 354 -31.40 -8.02 12.99
CA ALA A 354 -31.26 -8.63 14.30
C ALA A 354 -32.12 -7.92 15.38
N SER A 355 -32.32 -6.61 15.26
CA SER A 355 -33.17 -5.83 16.19
C SER A 355 -34.67 -6.02 15.92
N LYS A 356 -35.05 -6.43 14.72
CA LYS A 356 -36.45 -6.65 14.31
C LYS A 356 -36.93 -8.11 14.47
N THR A 357 -36.05 -9.04 14.87
CA THR A 357 -36.48 -10.42 15.16
C THR A 357 -37.25 -10.44 16.49
N PRO A 358 -38.56 -10.74 16.51
CA PRO A 358 -39.32 -10.79 17.77
C PRO A 358 -38.71 -11.88 18.65
N ALA A 359 -38.48 -11.56 19.90
CA ALA A 359 -38.08 -12.56 20.90
C ALA A 359 -39.07 -13.71 20.84
N THR A 360 -38.62 -14.87 20.38
CA THR A 360 -39.42 -16.10 20.38
C THR A 360 -39.96 -16.32 21.78
N ARG A 361 -41.28 -16.30 21.89
CA ARG A 361 -42.00 -16.63 23.13
C ARG A 361 -41.42 -17.93 23.70
N ARG A 362 -40.93 -17.84 24.93
CA ARG A 362 -40.65 -19.04 25.74
C ARG A 362 -41.94 -19.88 25.74
N PRO A 363 -41.87 -21.21 25.52
CA PRO A 363 -42.98 -22.09 25.74
C PRO A 363 -43.40 -21.96 27.24
N THR A 364 -44.62 -21.54 27.50
CA THR A 364 -45.24 -21.65 28.80
C THR A 364 -45.29 -23.13 29.17
N ALA A 365 -44.64 -23.48 30.29
CA ALA A 365 -44.79 -24.78 30.92
C ALA A 365 -46.29 -25.13 31.10
N ALA A 366 -46.67 -26.30 30.65
CA ALA A 366 -48.01 -26.86 30.89
C ALA A 366 -48.21 -27.07 32.42
N PRO A 367 -49.38 -26.81 32.96
CA PRO A 367 -49.66 -27.13 34.35
C PRO A 367 -49.81 -28.64 34.54
N ASP A 368 -49.14 -29.19 35.53
CA ASP A 368 -49.29 -30.55 36.02
C ASP A 368 -50.75 -30.83 36.40
N ALA A 369 -51.39 -31.72 35.64
CA ALA A 369 -52.65 -32.35 36.02
C ALA A 369 -52.32 -33.58 36.89
N TYR A 370 -52.29 -33.41 38.19
CA TYR A 370 -52.46 -34.51 39.11
C TYR A 370 -53.95 -34.56 39.49
N ALA A 371 -54.61 -35.59 39.00
CA ALA A 371 -55.94 -35.97 39.46
C ALA A 371 -55.91 -37.38 39.98
N ASP A 372 -56.06 -37.45 41.22
CA ASP A 372 -56.76 -38.33 42.14
C ASP A 372 -57.67 -39.37 41.48
N SER A 373 -57.48 -40.64 41.91
CA SER A 373 -58.62 -41.53 42.23
C SER A 373 -58.16 -42.92 42.64
N THR A 374 -58.44 -43.26 43.87
CA THR A 374 -58.83 -44.60 44.46
C THR A 374 -58.07 -45.81 44.00
#